data_0517fe3013165636c060b3c91b50b00a
#
_entry.id   0517fe3013165636c060b3c91b50b00a
#
_cell.length_a   1.000
_cell.length_b   1.000
_cell.length_c   1.000
_cell.angle_alpha   90.00
_cell.angle_beta   90.00
_cell.angle_gamma   90.00
#
_symmetry.space_group_name_H-M   'P 1'
#
loop_
_entity.id
_entity.type
_entity.pdbx_description
1 polymer ?
#
loop_
_entity_poly.entity_id
_entity_poly.type
_entity_poly.pdbx_seq_one_letter_code
_entity_poly.pdbx_strand_id
1 'polypeptide(L)'
;MEQKKLKSILTIGSVTLLAVGVALLILGGALSLDTFPRVFAIISAVLCLAIAVLGAYLLMLMQDKKQNYFLYSYQSKRNIPVQKLTFQIVNSRMNRYLSGYASSEGKIWTERVLDNPYLEMNDVFKPLVAYKLLFDLAEYDSDNGWKLFEIASVETVDFICKGLEMNNDKEFASTLRQVKASKPLNLKFARDYLVKNKKYMQKRMFVYVYDNIQSF
;
A
#
# COMPACT_ATOMS: atom_id res chain seq x y z
N MET A 1 -8.56 7.96 0.14
CA MET A 1 -8.51 9.40 0.55
C MET A 1 -9.63 9.78 1.52
N GLU A 2 -10.83 9.21 1.41
CA GLU A 2 -11.99 9.49 2.29
C GLU A 2 -11.80 9.05 3.75
N GLN A 3 -11.27 7.87 4.00
CA GLN A 3 -11.07 7.39 5.39
C GLN A 3 -10.17 8.29 6.25
N LYS A 4 -9.10 8.88 5.66
CA LYS A 4 -8.24 9.82 6.39
C LYS A 4 -8.96 11.10 6.76
N LYS A 5 -9.79 11.62 5.85
CA LYS A 5 -10.64 12.79 6.13
C LYS A 5 -11.66 12.49 7.21
N LEU A 6 -12.31 11.33 7.15
CA LEU A 6 -13.30 10.92 8.15
C LEU A 6 -12.66 10.74 9.54
N LYS A 7 -11.48 10.09 9.63
CA LYS A 7 -10.73 9.99 10.89
C LYS A 7 -10.39 11.36 11.46
N SER A 8 -9.92 12.29 10.64
CA SER A 8 -9.59 13.65 11.08
C SER A 8 -10.81 14.39 11.61
N ILE A 9 -11.94 14.30 10.90
CA ILE A 9 -13.21 14.94 11.32
C ILE A 9 -13.69 14.35 12.66
N LEU A 10 -13.69 13.03 12.80
CA LEU A 10 -14.08 12.35 14.05
C LEU A 10 -13.17 12.73 15.21
N THR A 11 -11.85 12.81 14.98
CA THR A 11 -10.89 13.19 16.05
C THR A 11 -11.14 14.63 16.51
N ILE A 12 -11.20 15.58 15.58
CA ILE A 12 -11.44 16.99 15.90
C ILE A 12 -12.80 17.14 16.58
N GLY A 13 -13.85 16.53 16.04
CA GLY A 13 -15.21 16.59 16.62
C GLY A 13 -15.28 16.03 18.03
N SER A 14 -14.68 14.87 18.30
CA SER A 14 -14.67 14.27 19.62
C SER A 14 -13.92 15.13 20.65
N VAL A 15 -12.77 15.70 20.30
CA VAL A 15 -11.99 16.58 21.19
C VAL A 15 -12.76 17.86 21.48
N THR A 16 -13.38 18.46 20.46
CA THR A 16 -14.17 19.68 20.64
C THR A 16 -15.38 19.44 21.55
N LEU A 17 -16.13 18.35 21.34
CA LEU A 17 -17.29 18.01 22.16
C LEU A 17 -16.91 17.71 23.61
N LEU A 18 -15.75 17.05 23.80
CA LEU A 18 -15.22 16.80 25.14
C LEU A 18 -14.91 18.12 25.87
N ALA A 19 -14.24 19.05 25.20
CA ALA A 19 -13.92 20.36 25.77
C ALA A 19 -15.18 21.18 26.12
N VAL A 20 -16.16 21.19 25.21
CA VAL A 20 -17.47 21.87 25.45
C VAL A 20 -18.22 21.22 26.60
N GLY A 21 -18.28 19.88 26.65
CA GLY A 21 -18.95 19.16 27.74
C GLY A 21 -18.34 19.46 29.12
N VAL A 22 -17.02 19.49 29.22
CA VAL A 22 -16.31 19.86 30.47
C VAL A 22 -16.60 21.32 30.85
N ALA A 23 -16.55 22.24 29.88
CA ALA A 23 -16.85 23.64 30.12
C ALA A 23 -18.29 23.85 30.67
N LEU A 24 -19.28 23.16 30.09
CA LEU A 24 -20.67 23.19 30.54
C LEU A 24 -20.85 22.60 31.94
N LEU A 25 -20.11 21.54 32.30
CA LEU A 25 -20.13 21.02 33.67
C LEU A 25 -19.57 22.00 34.66
N ILE A 26 -18.47 22.69 34.35
CA ILE A 26 -17.87 23.72 35.22
C ILE A 26 -18.85 24.88 35.39
N LEU A 27 -19.44 25.37 34.30
CA LEU A 27 -20.41 26.47 34.35
C LEU A 27 -21.66 26.08 35.16
N GLY A 28 -22.20 24.86 34.96
CA GLY A 28 -23.37 24.39 35.73
C GLY A 28 -23.10 24.12 37.20
N GLY A 29 -21.82 23.80 37.55
CA GLY A 29 -21.42 23.55 38.94
C GLY A 29 -20.92 24.76 39.69
N ALA A 30 -20.20 25.70 39.05
CA ALA A 30 -19.51 26.83 39.67
C ALA A 30 -20.36 28.12 39.75
N LEU A 31 -21.31 28.29 38.85
CA LEU A 31 -22.17 29.47 38.85
C LEU A 31 -23.45 29.19 39.65
N SER A 32 -23.87 30.14 40.48
CA SER A 32 -25.16 30.16 41.20
C SER A 32 -26.30 30.46 40.20
N LEU A 33 -26.46 29.62 39.22
CA LEU A 33 -27.53 29.71 38.23
C LEU A 33 -28.85 29.26 38.85
N ASP A 34 -29.95 29.87 38.39
CA ASP A 34 -31.29 29.36 38.67
C ASP A 34 -31.44 27.90 38.29
N THR A 35 -32.36 27.19 38.92
CA THR A 35 -32.51 25.73 38.81
C THR A 35 -32.64 25.25 37.36
N PHE A 36 -33.38 25.99 36.52
CA PHE A 36 -33.63 25.60 35.15
C PHE A 36 -32.38 25.66 34.22
N PRO A 37 -31.62 26.78 34.15
CA PRO A 37 -30.43 26.86 33.34
C PRO A 37 -29.33 25.90 33.84
N ARG A 38 -29.27 25.63 35.15
CA ARG A 38 -28.33 24.66 35.73
C ARG A 38 -28.61 23.21 35.25
N VAL A 39 -29.87 22.79 35.31
CA VAL A 39 -30.29 21.47 34.84
C VAL A 39 -30.04 21.31 33.33
N PHE A 40 -30.37 22.35 32.56
CA PHE A 40 -30.11 22.34 31.11
C PHE A 40 -28.62 22.24 30.77
N ALA A 41 -27.76 22.96 31.48
CA ALA A 41 -26.31 22.89 31.30
C ALA A 41 -25.75 21.48 31.60
N ILE A 42 -26.20 20.85 32.66
CA ILE A 42 -25.78 19.50 33.04
C ILE A 42 -26.25 18.47 32.02
N ILE A 43 -27.50 18.51 31.54
CA ILE A 43 -28.01 17.60 30.51
C ILE A 43 -27.22 17.77 29.24
N SER A 44 -26.98 19.01 28.80
CA SER A 44 -26.19 19.30 27.60
C SER A 44 -24.76 18.79 27.70
N ALA A 45 -24.14 18.94 28.87
CA ALA A 45 -22.79 18.42 29.15
C ALA A 45 -22.73 16.89 29.05
N VAL A 46 -23.69 16.20 29.67
CA VAL A 46 -23.76 14.72 29.58
C VAL A 46 -23.93 14.25 28.16
N LEU A 47 -24.78 14.95 27.37
CA LEU A 47 -24.98 14.62 25.96
C LEU A 47 -23.71 14.83 25.13
N CYS A 48 -23.00 15.91 25.30
CA CYS A 48 -21.72 16.20 24.65
C CYS A 48 -20.67 15.12 24.98
N LEU A 49 -20.55 14.74 26.26
CA LEU A 49 -19.63 13.70 26.69
C LEU A 49 -19.99 12.33 26.11
N ALA A 50 -21.27 11.97 26.08
CA ALA A 50 -21.73 10.72 25.48
C ALA A 50 -21.38 10.64 23.97
N ILE A 51 -21.59 11.72 23.21
CA ILE A 51 -21.23 11.80 21.78
C ILE A 51 -19.71 11.76 21.63
N ALA A 52 -18.93 12.40 22.48
CA ALA A 52 -17.47 12.36 22.45
C ALA A 52 -16.94 10.93 22.65
N VAL A 53 -17.49 10.20 23.63
CA VAL A 53 -17.15 8.79 23.89
C VAL A 53 -17.53 7.89 22.71
N LEU A 54 -18.71 8.10 22.13
CA LEU A 54 -19.12 7.36 20.94
C LEU A 54 -18.16 7.62 19.75
N GLY A 55 -17.75 8.86 19.54
CA GLY A 55 -16.79 9.23 18.52
C GLY A 55 -15.41 8.57 18.75
N ALA A 56 -14.94 8.55 20.00
CA ALA A 56 -13.70 7.86 20.37
C ALA A 56 -13.79 6.33 20.13
N TYR A 57 -14.94 5.74 20.48
CA TYR A 57 -15.20 4.32 20.21
C TYR A 57 -15.20 4.00 18.72
N LEU A 58 -15.85 4.84 17.90
CA LEU A 58 -15.83 4.67 16.44
C LEU A 58 -14.40 4.82 15.86
N LEU A 59 -13.61 5.76 16.40
CA LEU A 59 -12.19 5.88 16.02
C LEU A 59 -11.40 4.63 16.38
N MET A 60 -11.66 4.04 17.53
CA MET A 60 -11.02 2.78 17.94
C MET A 60 -11.41 1.61 17.03
N LEU A 61 -12.67 1.53 16.62
CA LEU A 61 -13.12 0.53 15.62
C LEU A 61 -12.53 0.75 14.24
N MET A 62 -12.26 2.01 13.88
CA MET A 62 -11.60 2.40 12.63
C MET A 62 -10.08 2.30 12.70
N GLN A 63 -9.51 1.93 13.84
CA GLN A 63 -8.07 1.64 13.93
C GLN A 63 -7.75 0.47 12.99
N ASP A 64 -6.73 0.71 12.18
CA ASP A 64 -6.29 -0.26 11.18
C ASP A 64 -5.74 -1.49 11.92
N LYS A 65 -6.46 -2.63 11.84
CA LYS A 65 -6.03 -3.90 12.46
C LYS A 65 -4.62 -4.29 12.01
N LYS A 66 -4.16 -3.75 10.88
CA LYS A 66 -2.81 -3.93 10.34
C LYS A 66 -1.71 -3.34 11.23
N GLN A 67 -2.05 -2.47 12.19
CA GLN A 67 -1.06 -1.90 13.13
C GLN A 67 -0.36 -2.96 13.98
N ASN A 68 -1.00 -4.12 14.17
CA ASN A 68 -0.46 -5.22 14.96
C ASN A 68 0.34 -6.23 14.12
N TYR A 69 0.45 -6.02 12.80
CA TYR A 69 1.22 -6.91 11.94
C TYR A 69 2.69 -6.48 11.86
N PHE A 70 3.55 -7.49 11.75
CA PHE A 70 4.98 -7.34 11.63
C PHE A 70 5.46 -8.09 10.39
N LEU A 71 6.44 -7.51 9.70
CA LEU A 71 7.14 -8.16 8.62
C LEU A 71 8.59 -8.37 9.04
N TYR A 72 9.10 -9.59 8.88
CA TYR A 72 10.51 -9.88 9.20
C TYR A 72 11.42 -9.20 8.17
N SER A 73 12.32 -8.35 8.66
CA SER A 73 13.36 -7.74 7.84
C SER A 73 14.63 -8.58 7.88
N TYR A 74 15.03 -9.12 6.74
CA TYR A 74 16.26 -9.90 6.61
C TYR A 74 17.51 -9.04 6.75
N GLN A 75 17.44 -7.76 6.40
CA GLN A 75 18.55 -6.82 6.53
C GLN A 75 18.88 -6.51 8.00
N SER A 76 17.85 -6.24 8.81
CA SER A 76 18.02 -5.91 10.23
C SER A 76 17.84 -7.09 11.16
N LYS A 77 17.54 -8.30 10.63
CA LYS A 77 17.28 -9.55 11.36
C LYS A 77 16.26 -9.41 12.50
N ARG A 78 15.21 -8.61 12.29
CA ARG A 78 14.17 -8.35 13.30
C ARG A 78 12.81 -8.16 12.66
N ASN A 79 11.76 -8.31 13.46
CA ASN A 79 10.39 -7.97 13.06
C ASN A 79 10.21 -6.45 13.04
N ILE A 80 9.75 -5.94 11.91
CA ILE A 80 9.46 -4.51 11.70
C ILE A 80 7.95 -4.34 11.68
N PRO A 81 7.38 -3.48 12.53
CA PRO A 81 5.95 -3.18 12.49
C PRO A 81 5.58 -2.54 11.16
N VAL A 82 4.38 -2.85 10.67
CA VAL A 82 3.91 -2.40 9.34
C VAL A 82 3.98 -0.88 9.14
N GLN A 83 3.85 -0.09 10.21
CA GLN A 83 3.97 1.37 10.14
C GLN A 83 5.39 1.85 9.80
N LYS A 84 6.40 1.01 10.07
CA LYS A 84 7.83 1.30 9.82
C LYS A 84 8.37 0.59 8.59
N LEU A 85 7.50 -0.03 7.79
CA LEU A 85 7.92 -0.65 6.53
C LEU A 85 8.45 0.42 5.57
N THR A 86 9.55 0.09 4.91
CA THR A 86 10.13 0.88 3.82
C THR A 86 10.13 0.06 2.53
N PHE A 87 10.20 0.73 1.39
CA PHE A 87 10.34 0.05 0.11
C PHE A 87 11.54 -0.92 0.10
N GLN A 88 12.66 -0.54 0.70
CA GLN A 88 13.86 -1.40 0.78
C GLN A 88 13.59 -2.72 1.51
N ILE A 89 12.83 -2.70 2.61
CA ILE A 89 12.46 -3.90 3.35
C ILE A 89 11.59 -4.82 2.48
N VAL A 90 10.60 -4.25 1.80
CA VAL A 90 9.71 -4.99 0.89
C VAL A 90 10.50 -5.60 -0.27
N ASN A 91 11.37 -4.82 -0.89
CA ASN A 91 12.21 -5.27 -2.00
C ASN A 91 13.19 -6.38 -1.60
N SER A 92 13.83 -6.24 -0.44
CA SER A 92 14.72 -7.27 0.12
C SER A 92 13.98 -8.60 0.37
N ARG A 93 12.75 -8.52 0.89
CA ARG A 93 11.92 -9.71 1.11
C ARG A 93 11.50 -10.35 -0.21
N MET A 94 11.11 -9.55 -1.20
CA MET A 94 10.77 -10.04 -2.53
C MET A 94 11.97 -10.71 -3.22
N ASN A 95 13.16 -10.11 -3.16
CA ASN A 95 14.38 -10.68 -3.71
C ASN A 95 14.67 -12.06 -3.11
N ARG A 96 14.49 -12.21 -1.79
CA ARG A 96 14.67 -13.49 -1.12
C ARG A 96 13.62 -14.53 -1.55
N TYR A 97 12.37 -14.13 -1.69
CA TYR A 97 11.33 -15.00 -2.20
C TYR A 97 11.67 -15.51 -3.62
N LEU A 98 12.07 -14.60 -4.50
CA LEU A 98 12.40 -14.90 -5.87
C LEU A 98 13.70 -15.71 -6.00
N SER A 99 14.68 -15.52 -5.11
CA SER A 99 15.93 -16.30 -5.11
C SER A 99 15.68 -17.80 -4.91
N GLY A 100 14.60 -18.18 -4.24
CA GLY A 100 14.20 -19.58 -4.10
C GLY A 100 13.84 -20.24 -5.45
N TYR A 101 13.44 -19.47 -6.44
CA TYR A 101 13.13 -19.95 -7.79
C TYR A 101 14.38 -19.98 -8.70
N ALA A 102 15.42 -19.24 -8.36
CA ALA A 102 16.64 -19.12 -9.17
C ALA A 102 17.67 -20.25 -8.93
N SER A 103 17.58 -20.93 -7.80
CA SER A 103 18.71 -21.68 -7.25
C SER A 103 19.02 -23.02 -7.87
N SER A 104 18.15 -23.63 -8.71
CA SER A 104 18.36 -25.00 -9.16
C SER A 104 19.20 -25.14 -10.44
N GLU A 105 19.42 -24.05 -11.22
CA GLU A 105 20.07 -24.13 -12.53
C GLU A 105 21.10 -23.01 -12.81
N GLY A 106 21.46 -22.22 -11.80
CA GLY A 106 22.39 -21.10 -11.99
C GLY A 106 21.82 -19.89 -12.73
N LYS A 107 20.58 -19.96 -13.20
CA LYS A 107 19.89 -18.84 -13.85
C LYS A 107 19.37 -17.85 -12.80
N ILE A 108 19.47 -16.56 -13.07
CA ILE A 108 18.84 -15.53 -12.28
C ILE A 108 17.31 -15.66 -12.36
N TRP A 109 16.61 -15.31 -11.29
CA TRP A 109 15.15 -15.48 -11.22
C TRP A 109 14.39 -14.80 -12.36
N THR A 110 14.90 -13.66 -12.88
CA THR A 110 14.34 -12.94 -14.02
C THR A 110 14.32 -13.79 -15.29
N GLU A 111 15.38 -14.53 -15.56
CA GLU A 111 15.45 -15.44 -16.70
C GLU A 111 14.45 -16.59 -16.57
N ARG A 112 14.32 -17.16 -15.38
CA ARG A 112 13.34 -18.23 -15.14
C ARG A 112 11.90 -17.76 -15.29
N VAL A 113 11.56 -16.58 -14.78
CA VAL A 113 10.21 -16.03 -14.94
C VAL A 113 9.93 -15.69 -16.41
N LEU A 114 10.93 -15.24 -17.16
CA LEU A 114 10.81 -14.97 -18.59
C LEU A 114 10.65 -16.26 -19.42
N ASP A 115 11.38 -17.31 -19.03
CA ASP A 115 11.31 -18.62 -19.71
C ASP A 115 10.04 -19.41 -19.34
N ASN A 116 9.56 -19.26 -18.12
CA ASN A 116 8.38 -19.98 -17.61
C ASN A 116 7.48 -19.07 -16.76
N PRO A 117 6.67 -18.21 -17.41
CA PRO A 117 5.79 -17.26 -16.71
C PRO A 117 4.68 -17.93 -15.88
N TYR A 118 4.43 -19.22 -16.10
CA TYR A 118 3.41 -20.02 -15.40
C TYR A 118 3.97 -20.79 -14.20
N LEU A 119 5.13 -20.39 -13.67
CA LEU A 119 5.59 -20.92 -12.39
C LEU A 119 4.45 -20.89 -11.39
N GLU A 120 4.28 -21.98 -10.63
CA GLU A 120 3.30 -22.10 -9.56
C GLU A 120 3.59 -21.09 -8.44
N MET A 121 3.34 -19.84 -8.73
CA MET A 121 3.41 -18.77 -7.75
C MET A 121 2.06 -18.63 -7.07
N ASN A 122 2.09 -18.42 -5.77
CA ASN A 122 0.91 -17.98 -5.05
C ASN A 122 0.40 -16.66 -5.68
N ASP A 123 -0.90 -16.57 -5.93
CA ASP A 123 -1.55 -15.41 -6.57
C ASP A 123 -1.24 -14.09 -5.87
N VAL A 124 -1.02 -14.12 -4.54
CA VAL A 124 -0.61 -12.95 -3.77
C VAL A 124 0.73 -12.38 -4.22
N PHE A 125 1.65 -13.22 -4.73
CA PHE A 125 2.96 -12.77 -5.18
C PHE A 125 2.99 -12.33 -6.65
N LYS A 126 2.03 -12.73 -7.48
CA LYS A 126 2.00 -12.39 -8.92
C LYS A 126 2.09 -10.88 -9.20
N PRO A 127 1.27 -10.00 -8.56
CA PRO A 127 1.41 -8.56 -8.76
C PRO A 127 2.77 -8.02 -8.33
N LEU A 128 3.35 -8.55 -7.25
CA LEU A 128 4.67 -8.11 -6.79
C LEU A 128 5.78 -8.50 -7.76
N VAL A 129 5.72 -9.71 -8.32
CA VAL A 129 6.66 -10.16 -9.35
C VAL A 129 6.54 -9.27 -10.59
N ALA A 130 5.33 -8.92 -11.00
CA ALA A 130 5.09 -8.02 -12.13
C ALA A 130 5.75 -6.65 -11.90
N TYR A 131 5.53 -6.03 -10.73
CA TYR A 131 6.18 -4.76 -10.38
C TYR A 131 7.69 -4.87 -10.26
N LYS A 132 8.19 -5.98 -9.71
CA LYS A 132 9.63 -6.22 -9.59
C LYS A 132 10.30 -6.32 -10.96
N LEU A 133 9.72 -7.07 -11.89
CA LEU A 133 10.20 -7.17 -13.26
C LEU A 133 10.23 -5.81 -13.95
N LEU A 134 9.16 -5.03 -13.83
CA LEU A 134 9.12 -3.68 -14.39
C LEU A 134 10.15 -2.75 -13.75
N PHE A 135 10.32 -2.88 -12.43
CA PHE A 135 11.28 -2.08 -11.69
C PHE A 135 12.71 -2.40 -12.11
N ASP A 136 13.05 -3.67 -12.24
CA ASP A 136 14.36 -4.12 -12.69
C ASP A 136 14.62 -3.69 -14.15
N LEU A 137 13.62 -3.79 -15.02
CA LEU A 137 13.70 -3.26 -16.39
C LEU A 137 13.95 -1.73 -16.40
N ALA A 138 13.34 -0.98 -15.49
CA ALA A 138 13.52 0.46 -15.41
C ALA A 138 14.87 0.88 -14.79
N GLU A 139 15.48 0.03 -13.95
CA GLU A 139 16.81 0.27 -13.37
C GLU A 139 17.97 -0.09 -14.28
N TYR A 140 17.77 -1.03 -15.19
CA TYR A 140 18.81 -1.45 -16.13
C TYR A 140 19.01 -0.38 -17.19
N ASP A 141 19.99 0.46 -16.96
CA ASP A 141 20.38 1.56 -17.88
C ASP A 141 21.31 1.09 -19.03
N SER A 142 21.69 -0.18 -19.02
CA SER A 142 22.50 -0.78 -20.05
C SER A 142 21.63 -1.42 -21.15
N ASP A 143 22.17 -1.51 -22.36
CA ASP A 143 21.54 -2.14 -23.53
C ASP A 143 21.00 -3.55 -23.27
N ASN A 144 21.47 -4.21 -22.19
CA ASN A 144 21.10 -5.57 -21.85
C ASN A 144 19.69 -5.72 -21.23
N GLY A 145 19.21 -4.74 -20.45
CA GLY A 145 17.88 -4.81 -19.80
C GLY A 145 16.75 -4.69 -20.82
N TRP A 146 16.93 -3.89 -21.84
CA TRP A 146 15.94 -3.74 -22.91
C TRP A 146 15.89 -4.93 -23.85
N LYS A 147 17.00 -5.64 -24.02
CA LYS A 147 17.01 -6.93 -24.69
C LYS A 147 16.11 -7.94 -23.98
N LEU A 148 16.03 -7.94 -22.64
CA LEU A 148 15.10 -8.81 -21.93
C LEU A 148 13.64 -8.54 -22.31
N PHE A 149 13.24 -7.28 -22.46
CA PHE A 149 11.89 -6.95 -22.94
C PHE A 149 11.68 -7.33 -24.41
N GLU A 150 12.69 -7.18 -25.24
CA GLU A 150 12.66 -7.55 -26.67
C GLU A 150 12.50 -9.07 -26.85
N ILE A 151 13.27 -9.86 -26.10
CA ILE A 151 13.25 -11.32 -26.16
C ILE A 151 12.13 -11.96 -25.34
N ALA A 152 11.55 -11.23 -24.39
CA ALA A 152 10.44 -11.74 -23.57
C ALA A 152 9.31 -12.24 -24.47
N SER A 153 8.83 -13.44 -24.20
CA SER A 153 7.70 -14.01 -24.93
C SER A 153 6.42 -13.19 -24.72
N VAL A 154 5.46 -13.35 -25.62
CA VAL A 154 4.14 -12.72 -25.49
C VAL A 154 3.47 -13.16 -24.17
N GLU A 155 3.64 -14.42 -23.82
CA GLU A 155 3.11 -15.02 -22.58
C GLU A 155 3.71 -14.37 -21.34
N THR A 156 5.02 -14.08 -21.35
CA THR A 156 5.70 -13.36 -20.25
C THR A 156 5.15 -11.97 -20.09
N VAL A 157 4.98 -11.23 -21.18
CA VAL A 157 4.39 -9.88 -21.13
C VAL A 157 2.94 -9.95 -20.66
N ASP A 158 2.17 -10.94 -21.09
CA ASP A 158 0.78 -11.13 -20.63
C ASP A 158 0.72 -11.46 -19.14
N PHE A 159 1.64 -12.29 -18.63
CA PHE A 159 1.77 -12.54 -17.19
C PHE A 159 2.02 -11.25 -16.39
N ILE A 160 2.98 -10.42 -16.85
CA ILE A 160 3.24 -9.12 -16.22
C ILE A 160 1.98 -8.25 -16.25
N CYS A 161 1.31 -8.17 -17.40
CA CYS A 161 0.10 -7.36 -17.53
C CYS A 161 -1.03 -7.85 -16.62
N LYS A 162 -1.25 -9.16 -16.51
CA LYS A 162 -2.24 -9.73 -15.58
C LYS A 162 -1.91 -9.39 -14.12
N GLY A 163 -0.64 -9.51 -13.72
CA GLY A 163 -0.21 -9.13 -12.38
C GLY A 163 -0.46 -7.66 -12.06
N LEU A 164 -0.25 -6.75 -13.02
CA LEU A 164 -0.57 -5.33 -12.89
C LEU A 164 -2.08 -5.08 -12.77
N GLU A 165 -2.88 -5.75 -13.59
CA GLU A 165 -4.34 -5.66 -13.58
C GLU A 165 -4.93 -6.15 -12.25
N MET A 166 -4.38 -7.19 -11.64
CA MET A 166 -4.76 -7.66 -10.29
C MET A 166 -4.59 -6.57 -9.23
N ASN A 167 -3.67 -5.63 -9.43
CA ASN A 167 -3.50 -4.46 -8.57
C ASN A 167 -4.14 -3.18 -9.12
N ASN A 168 -5.13 -3.29 -10.01
CA ASN A 168 -5.84 -2.17 -10.65
C ASN A 168 -4.94 -1.20 -11.44
N ASP A 169 -3.81 -1.68 -11.97
CA ASP A 169 -2.86 -0.86 -12.74
C ASP A 169 -2.99 -1.09 -14.25
N LYS A 170 -4.21 -0.88 -14.74
CA LYS A 170 -4.61 -1.17 -16.12
C LYS A 170 -3.87 -0.30 -17.15
N GLU A 171 -3.49 0.92 -16.78
CA GLU A 171 -2.77 1.83 -17.67
C GLU A 171 -1.38 1.27 -18.03
N PHE A 172 -0.62 0.80 -17.02
CA PHE A 172 0.67 0.15 -17.25
C PHE A 172 0.53 -1.11 -18.11
N ALA A 173 -0.44 -1.96 -17.79
CA ALA A 173 -0.69 -3.18 -18.55
C ALA A 173 -1.01 -2.88 -20.02
N SER A 174 -1.89 -1.91 -20.28
CA SER A 174 -2.24 -1.49 -21.64
C SER A 174 -1.03 -0.96 -22.41
N THR A 175 -0.22 -0.10 -21.78
CA THR A 175 0.99 0.47 -22.38
C THR A 175 1.99 -0.62 -22.76
N LEU A 176 2.22 -1.60 -21.88
CA LEU A 176 3.14 -2.70 -22.17
C LEU A 176 2.68 -3.58 -23.33
N ARG A 177 1.37 -3.89 -23.39
CA ARG A 177 0.80 -4.65 -24.52
C ARG A 177 0.95 -3.89 -25.84
N GLN A 178 0.69 -2.59 -25.85
CA GLN A 178 0.83 -1.74 -27.02
C GLN A 178 2.29 -1.72 -27.51
N VAL A 179 3.24 -1.56 -26.60
CA VAL A 179 4.67 -1.57 -26.95
C VAL A 179 5.06 -2.93 -27.53
N LYS A 180 4.63 -4.04 -26.90
CA LYS A 180 4.97 -5.40 -27.40
C LYS A 180 4.32 -5.71 -28.74
N ALA A 181 3.16 -5.16 -29.03
CA ALA A 181 2.47 -5.33 -30.31
C ALA A 181 3.01 -4.42 -31.42
N SER A 182 3.75 -3.37 -31.09
CA SER A 182 4.29 -2.42 -32.08
C SER A 182 5.38 -3.09 -32.94
N LYS A 183 5.39 -2.76 -34.22
CA LYS A 183 6.44 -3.22 -35.17
C LYS A 183 6.95 -2.03 -35.97
N PRO A 184 8.23 -1.61 -35.83
CA PRO A 184 9.22 -2.14 -34.88
C PRO A 184 8.86 -1.80 -33.41
N LEU A 185 9.41 -2.58 -32.47
CA LEU A 185 9.21 -2.33 -31.04
C LEU A 185 9.69 -0.93 -30.66
N ASN A 186 8.82 -0.15 -30.04
CA ASN A 186 9.17 1.20 -29.57
C ASN A 186 9.82 1.14 -28.17
N LEU A 187 11.03 0.57 -28.13
CA LEU A 187 11.78 0.38 -26.89
C LEU A 187 12.13 1.70 -26.21
N LYS A 188 12.40 2.77 -26.98
CA LYS A 188 12.68 4.08 -26.43
C LYS A 188 11.48 4.60 -25.64
N PHE A 189 10.28 4.52 -26.22
CA PHE A 189 9.06 4.93 -25.51
C PHE A 189 8.84 4.11 -24.24
N ALA A 190 9.00 2.78 -24.30
CA ALA A 190 8.86 1.92 -23.13
C ALA A 190 9.84 2.30 -22.03
N ARG A 191 11.11 2.53 -22.38
CA ARG A 191 12.14 2.98 -21.45
C ARG A 191 11.76 4.28 -20.77
N ASP A 192 11.50 5.31 -21.57
CA ASP A 192 11.20 6.65 -21.05
C ASP A 192 9.96 6.62 -20.14
N TYR A 193 8.95 5.83 -20.50
CA TYR A 193 7.75 5.63 -19.70
C TYR A 193 8.07 4.98 -18.35
N LEU A 194 8.84 3.88 -18.33
CA LEU A 194 9.18 3.16 -17.12
C LEU A 194 10.08 3.98 -16.21
N VAL A 195 11.10 4.66 -16.75
CA VAL A 195 11.99 5.53 -15.97
C VAL A 195 11.20 6.66 -15.32
N LYS A 196 10.32 7.32 -16.07
CA LYS A 196 9.46 8.39 -15.55
C LYS A 196 8.55 7.92 -14.42
N ASN A 197 8.06 6.69 -14.50
CA ASN A 197 7.08 6.15 -13.55
C ASN A 197 7.70 5.24 -12.46
N LYS A 198 9.04 5.14 -12.37
CA LYS A 198 9.75 4.31 -11.40
C LYS A 198 9.27 4.51 -9.95
N LYS A 199 9.17 5.76 -9.49
CA LYS A 199 8.70 6.08 -8.13
C LYS A 199 7.25 5.67 -7.91
N TYR A 200 6.42 5.76 -8.93
CA TYR A 200 5.04 5.31 -8.89
C TYR A 200 4.98 3.78 -8.73
N MET A 201 5.75 3.03 -9.51
CA MET A 201 5.82 1.56 -9.41
C MET A 201 6.26 1.10 -8.01
N GLN A 202 7.30 1.73 -7.45
CA GLN A 202 7.74 1.46 -6.07
C GLN A 202 6.64 1.69 -5.05
N LYS A 203 5.91 2.79 -5.18
CA LYS A 203 4.79 3.11 -4.29
C LYS A 203 3.65 2.11 -4.42
N ARG A 204 3.31 1.68 -5.63
CA ARG A 204 2.25 0.68 -5.88
C ARG A 204 2.63 -0.68 -5.27
N MET A 205 3.85 -1.13 -5.47
CA MET A 205 4.37 -2.35 -4.85
C MET A 205 4.27 -2.30 -3.32
N PHE A 206 4.67 -1.18 -2.71
CA PHE A 206 4.58 -0.98 -1.27
C PHE A 206 3.12 -1.01 -0.78
N VAL A 207 2.23 -0.28 -1.45
CA VAL A 207 0.79 -0.25 -1.11
C VAL A 207 0.17 -1.63 -1.21
N TYR A 208 0.50 -2.39 -2.25
CA TYR A 208 0.02 -3.76 -2.41
C TYR A 208 0.43 -4.66 -1.24
N VAL A 209 1.71 -4.62 -0.81
CA VAL A 209 2.18 -5.38 0.35
C VAL A 209 1.46 -4.92 1.63
N TYR A 210 1.31 -3.62 1.81
CA TYR A 210 0.59 -3.06 2.96
C TYR A 210 -0.86 -3.54 3.01
N ASP A 211 -1.54 -3.57 1.86
CA ASP A 211 -2.94 -3.98 1.76
C ASP A 211 -3.14 -5.49 1.97
N ASN A 212 -2.14 -6.29 1.65
CA ASN A 212 -2.15 -7.74 1.75
C ASN A 212 -1.20 -8.29 2.82
N ILE A 213 -0.86 -7.49 3.84
CA ILE A 213 0.20 -7.82 4.82
C ILE A 213 -0.02 -9.15 5.55
N GLN A 214 -1.27 -9.60 5.68
CA GLN A 214 -1.61 -10.86 6.34
C GLN A 214 -1.12 -12.10 5.56
N SER A 215 -0.86 -11.94 4.26
CA SER A 215 -0.47 -13.01 3.35
C SER A 215 1.06 -13.10 3.20
N PHE A 216 1.81 -12.20 3.84
CA PHE A 216 3.26 -12.10 3.85
C PHE A 216 3.83 -12.42 5.23
#